data_210688bdbc117c9817923cdebd5ef66c
#
_entry.id   210688bdbc117c9817923cdebd5ef66c
#
_cell.length_a   1.000
_cell.length_b   1.000
_cell.length_c   1.000
_cell.angle_alpha   90.00
_cell.angle_beta   90.00
_cell.angle_gamma   90.00
#
_symmetry.space_group_name_H-M   'P 1'
#
loop_
_entity.id
_entity.type
_entity.pdbx_description
1 polymer ?
#
loop_
_entity_poly.entity_id
_entity_poly.type
_entity_poly.pdbx_seq_one_letter_code
_entity_poly.pdbx_strand_id
1 'polypeptide(L)'
;MRSPALAAFTMAVALPLTGLAATGTAVAQSSPSQRVPINECEGVPKVYDTGADQYLCTRRELGPVTLPTSPVLKALLKDYDRLGGVTPARFLDWYRDWRGWKYPDHNGFTANGGNLDMTEVTLPTGKKLDRFGSNDRGRFLAPGGTRFAERALPPDSLNGGEANYHCFEVRKAFKVQQGHIAGAFSQPGNGLQQWLDPDLKPNDPTLTTFDVSGLITAGYLKEHTDKSYCLKGNSGS
;
A
#
# COMPACT_ATOMS: atom_id res chain seq x y z
N MET A 1 -23.12 49.96 50.05
CA MET A 1 -24.23 50.87 49.80
C MET A 1 -24.83 50.49 48.44
N ARG A 2 -26.16 50.51 48.40
CA ARG A 2 -27.02 49.84 47.39
C ARG A 2 -26.94 50.40 45.95
N SER A 3 -27.16 49.50 45.00
CA SER A 3 -27.58 49.69 43.60
C SER A 3 -28.62 50.79 43.36
N PRO A 4 -28.98 51.20 42.12
CA PRO A 4 -29.82 50.32 41.32
C PRO A 4 -29.56 50.26 39.80
N ALA A 5 -30.15 49.22 39.20
CA ALA A 5 -30.20 48.91 37.80
C ALA A 5 -31.12 49.87 37.00
N LEU A 6 -30.79 50.13 35.72
CA LEU A 6 -31.73 50.62 34.72
C LEU A 6 -31.88 49.60 33.60
N ALA A 7 -33.14 49.14 33.44
CA ALA A 7 -33.55 48.30 32.35
C ALA A 7 -33.92 49.16 31.15
N ALA A 8 -33.35 48.86 29.99
CA ALA A 8 -33.76 49.41 28.70
C ALA A 8 -34.50 48.33 27.89
N PHE A 9 -35.80 48.53 27.68
CA PHE A 9 -36.62 47.78 26.75
C PHE A 9 -36.33 48.19 25.30
N THR A 10 -35.91 47.28 24.46
CA THR A 10 -35.88 47.47 23.00
C THR A 10 -36.89 46.54 22.36
N MET A 11 -37.88 47.12 21.68
CA MET A 11 -38.87 46.40 20.86
C MET A 11 -38.17 45.79 19.64
N ALA A 12 -38.36 44.51 19.45
CA ALA A 12 -38.00 43.82 18.22
C ALA A 12 -39.13 43.86 17.21
N VAL A 13 -38.92 44.51 16.08
CA VAL A 13 -39.81 44.45 14.90
C VAL A 13 -39.48 43.19 14.13
N ALA A 14 -40.40 42.29 14.05
CA ALA A 14 -40.30 41.06 13.23
C ALA A 14 -40.70 41.38 11.78
N LEU A 15 -39.78 41.21 10.85
CA LEU A 15 -40.07 41.17 9.42
C LEU A 15 -40.14 39.70 8.97
N PRO A 16 -41.14 39.29 8.17
CA PRO A 16 -41.19 37.95 7.63
C PRO A 16 -40.18 37.82 6.47
N LEU A 17 -39.18 36.96 6.65
CA LEU A 17 -38.34 36.49 5.53
C LEU A 17 -39.12 35.40 4.78
N THR A 18 -39.53 35.71 3.57
CA THR A 18 -39.99 34.72 2.60
C THR A 18 -38.77 33.92 2.13
N GLY A 19 -38.66 32.66 2.62
CA GLY A 19 -37.64 31.73 2.21
C GLY A 19 -37.84 31.26 0.76
N LEU A 20 -36.94 31.58 -0.15
CA LEU A 20 -36.78 30.85 -1.41
C LEU A 20 -36.16 29.49 -1.07
N ALA A 21 -36.95 28.41 -1.22
CA ALA A 21 -36.41 27.04 -1.20
C ALA A 21 -35.58 26.85 -2.49
N ALA A 22 -34.25 26.87 -2.35
CA ALA A 22 -33.35 26.40 -3.40
C ALA A 22 -33.41 24.86 -3.40
N THR A 23 -34.10 24.30 -4.40
CA THR A 23 -34.00 22.87 -4.70
C THR A 23 -32.62 22.56 -5.23
N GLY A 24 -31.71 22.25 -4.32
CA GLY A 24 -30.40 21.70 -4.66
C GLY A 24 -30.59 20.28 -5.19
N THR A 25 -30.45 20.09 -6.48
CA THR A 25 -30.28 18.76 -7.07
C THR A 25 -28.99 18.17 -6.53
N ALA A 26 -29.11 17.20 -5.62
CA ALA A 26 -28.00 16.36 -5.18
C ALA A 26 -27.49 15.62 -6.40
N VAL A 27 -26.34 16.04 -6.92
CA VAL A 27 -25.60 15.26 -7.89
C VAL A 27 -25.08 14.03 -7.15
N ALA A 28 -25.71 12.89 -7.41
CA ALA A 28 -25.20 11.61 -6.93
C ALA A 28 -23.80 11.39 -7.48
N GLN A 29 -22.78 11.51 -6.65
CA GLN A 29 -21.43 11.07 -6.98
C GLN A 29 -21.48 9.56 -7.13
N SER A 30 -21.57 9.11 -8.39
CA SER A 30 -21.38 7.72 -8.74
C SER A 30 -19.94 7.35 -8.37
N SER A 31 -19.78 6.41 -7.45
CA SER A 31 -18.52 5.72 -7.20
C SER A 31 -17.96 5.22 -8.53
N PRO A 32 -16.70 5.50 -8.89
CA PRO A 32 -16.14 5.03 -10.14
C PRO A 32 -16.08 3.50 -10.11
N SER A 33 -17.05 2.87 -10.76
CA SER A 33 -16.97 1.47 -11.16
C SER A 33 -15.81 1.39 -12.16
N GLN A 34 -14.69 0.81 -11.75
CA GLN A 34 -13.47 0.67 -12.57
C GLN A 34 -13.72 -0.33 -13.72
N ARG A 35 -14.49 0.07 -14.72
CA ARG A 35 -14.41 -0.50 -16.06
C ARG A 35 -13.52 0.40 -16.87
N VAL A 36 -12.28 -0.07 -17.08
CA VAL A 36 -11.36 0.52 -18.03
C VAL A 36 -12.04 0.48 -19.42
N PRO A 37 -12.37 1.61 -20.07
CA PRO A 37 -12.89 1.59 -21.42
C PRO A 37 -11.88 0.96 -22.38
N ILE A 38 -12.35 0.30 -23.43
CA ILE A 38 -11.56 -0.45 -24.42
C ILE A 38 -10.46 0.43 -25.09
N ASN A 39 -10.60 1.75 -25.07
CA ASN A 39 -9.62 2.72 -25.58
C ASN A 39 -8.45 3.03 -24.61
N GLU A 40 -8.47 2.55 -23.40
CA GLU A 40 -7.40 2.89 -22.40
C GLU A 40 -6.10 2.11 -22.67
N CYS A 41 -6.14 1.05 -23.48
CA CYS A 41 -4.93 0.36 -23.91
C CYS A 41 -4.26 0.96 -25.15
N GLU A 42 -4.75 2.11 -25.64
CA GLU A 42 -4.13 2.81 -26.75
C GLU A 42 -2.70 3.23 -26.42
N GLY A 43 -1.78 3.03 -27.37
CA GLY A 43 -0.35 3.31 -27.19
C GLY A 43 0.42 2.27 -26.38
N VAL A 44 -0.25 1.23 -25.85
CA VAL A 44 0.44 0.13 -25.17
C VAL A 44 0.86 -0.92 -26.22
N PRO A 45 2.15 -1.23 -26.35
CA PRO A 45 2.62 -2.30 -27.24
C PRO A 45 1.99 -3.64 -26.81
N LYS A 46 1.29 -4.29 -27.73
CA LYS A 46 0.67 -5.60 -27.48
C LYS A 46 1.74 -6.69 -27.35
N VAL A 47 1.54 -7.58 -26.39
CA VAL A 47 2.30 -8.82 -26.25
C VAL A 47 1.36 -9.98 -26.60
N TYR A 48 1.83 -10.86 -27.46
CA TYR A 48 1.03 -12.00 -28.00
C TYR A 48 1.47 -13.34 -27.38
N ASP A 49 1.97 -13.31 -26.15
CA ASP A 49 2.34 -14.53 -25.45
C ASP A 49 1.11 -15.30 -24.97
N THR A 50 1.23 -16.61 -24.86
CA THR A 50 0.18 -17.48 -24.32
C THR A 50 -0.20 -17.02 -22.91
N GLY A 51 -1.49 -16.73 -22.71
CA GLY A 51 -2.00 -16.27 -21.42
C GLY A 51 -1.79 -14.78 -21.13
N ALA A 52 -1.38 -13.98 -22.13
CA ALA A 52 -1.22 -12.53 -21.95
C ALA A 52 -2.57 -11.82 -21.70
N ASP A 53 -3.69 -12.41 -22.11
CA ASP A 53 -5.05 -11.92 -21.92
C ASP A 53 -5.51 -11.88 -20.45
N GLN A 54 -4.82 -12.59 -19.56
CA GLN A 54 -5.06 -12.49 -18.12
C GLN A 54 -4.56 -11.18 -17.52
N TYR A 55 -3.76 -10.38 -18.26
CA TYR A 55 -3.17 -9.13 -17.80
C TYR A 55 -3.79 -7.93 -18.48
N LEU A 56 -3.88 -6.81 -17.77
CA LEU A 56 -4.40 -5.55 -18.30
C LEU A 56 -3.61 -5.14 -19.56
N CYS A 57 -4.33 -4.84 -20.65
CA CYS A 57 -3.74 -4.51 -21.95
C CYS A 57 -2.77 -5.57 -22.49
N THR A 58 -2.94 -6.84 -22.14
CA THR A 58 -2.03 -7.95 -22.44
C THR A 58 -0.60 -7.75 -21.91
N ARG A 59 -0.43 -6.87 -20.92
CA ARG A 59 0.88 -6.53 -20.32
C ARG A 59 0.95 -7.02 -18.89
N ARG A 60 1.79 -8.02 -18.65
CA ARG A 60 2.03 -8.59 -17.32
C ARG A 60 2.38 -7.52 -16.27
N GLU A 61 3.10 -6.51 -16.71
CA GLU A 61 3.53 -5.38 -15.87
C GLU A 61 2.35 -4.58 -15.30
N LEU A 62 1.23 -4.53 -16.02
CA LEU A 62 0.03 -3.81 -15.58
C LEU A 62 -0.84 -4.60 -14.59
N GLY A 63 -0.39 -5.80 -14.21
CA GLY A 63 -1.11 -6.65 -13.28
C GLY A 63 -2.30 -7.39 -13.92
N PRO A 64 -3.04 -8.19 -13.13
CA PRO A 64 -4.14 -9.01 -13.64
C PRO A 64 -5.29 -8.13 -14.15
N VAL A 65 -6.01 -8.56 -15.19
CA VAL A 65 -7.20 -7.85 -15.72
C VAL A 65 -8.19 -7.55 -14.59
N THR A 66 -8.51 -8.58 -13.82
CA THR A 66 -9.38 -8.46 -12.64
C THR A 66 -8.54 -8.47 -11.38
N LEU A 67 -8.70 -7.45 -10.52
CA LEU A 67 -8.02 -7.42 -9.23
C LEU A 67 -8.47 -8.60 -8.36
N PRO A 68 -7.56 -9.17 -7.55
CA PRO A 68 -7.90 -10.28 -6.65
C PRO A 68 -9.02 -9.90 -5.68
N THR A 69 -9.95 -10.84 -5.44
CA THR A 69 -11.17 -10.61 -4.64
C THR A 69 -11.26 -11.47 -3.39
N SER A 70 -10.20 -12.26 -3.06
CA SER A 70 -10.18 -12.99 -1.80
C SER A 70 -10.35 -12.02 -0.61
N PRO A 71 -10.97 -12.45 0.50
CA PRO A 71 -11.21 -11.57 1.65
C PRO A 71 -9.95 -10.84 2.13
N VAL A 72 -8.81 -11.53 2.14
CA VAL A 72 -7.51 -10.96 2.55
C VAL A 72 -7.07 -9.88 1.58
N LEU A 73 -7.00 -10.19 0.28
CA LEU A 73 -6.54 -9.23 -0.71
C LEU A 73 -7.51 -8.07 -0.90
N LYS A 74 -8.82 -8.32 -0.81
CA LYS A 74 -9.82 -7.25 -0.84
C LYS A 74 -9.62 -6.23 0.28
N ALA A 75 -9.25 -6.68 1.49
CA ALA A 75 -8.94 -5.79 2.60
C ALA A 75 -7.66 -4.96 2.34
N LEU A 76 -6.61 -5.61 1.81
CA LEU A 76 -5.33 -4.95 1.51
C LEU A 76 -5.42 -4.01 0.30
N LEU A 77 -6.31 -4.27 -0.65
CA LEU A 77 -6.55 -3.45 -1.85
C LEU A 77 -7.59 -2.35 -1.64
N LYS A 78 -8.05 -2.14 -0.41
CA LYS A 78 -8.93 -1.02 -0.12
C LYS A 78 -8.25 0.30 -0.52
N ASP A 79 -8.97 1.13 -1.25
CA ASP A 79 -8.53 2.44 -1.77
C ASP A 79 -7.34 2.36 -2.78
N TYR A 80 -7.05 1.18 -3.34
CA TYR A 80 -6.05 1.02 -4.37
C TYR A 80 -6.59 1.39 -5.75
N ASP A 81 -6.02 2.45 -6.34
CA ASP A 81 -6.20 2.79 -7.75
C ASP A 81 -4.95 2.32 -8.53
N ARG A 82 -5.14 1.30 -9.39
CA ARG A 82 -4.05 0.61 -10.07
C ARG A 82 -3.06 1.53 -10.77
N LEU A 83 -3.55 2.55 -11.45
CA LEU A 83 -2.74 3.44 -12.27
C LEU A 83 -2.77 4.90 -11.80
N GLY A 84 -3.51 5.19 -10.70
CA GLY A 84 -3.63 6.55 -10.16
C GLY A 84 -4.23 7.55 -11.16
N GLY A 85 -5.19 7.11 -11.95
CA GLY A 85 -5.89 7.96 -12.92
C GLY A 85 -5.11 8.27 -14.21
N VAL A 86 -3.95 7.64 -14.45
CA VAL A 86 -3.21 7.79 -15.73
C VAL A 86 -3.46 6.62 -16.68
N THR A 87 -3.25 6.84 -17.98
CA THR A 87 -3.39 5.76 -18.96
C THR A 87 -2.30 4.70 -18.80
N PRO A 88 -2.57 3.42 -19.15
CA PRO A 88 -1.59 2.34 -19.11
C PRO A 88 -0.29 2.66 -19.85
N ALA A 89 -0.38 3.30 -21.02
CA ALA A 89 0.80 3.69 -21.80
C ALA A 89 1.67 4.70 -21.03
N ARG A 90 1.04 5.74 -20.46
CA ARG A 90 1.74 6.76 -19.67
C ARG A 90 2.32 6.19 -18.38
N PHE A 91 1.60 5.28 -17.72
CA PHE A 91 2.09 4.60 -16.52
C PHE A 91 3.38 3.82 -16.80
N LEU A 92 3.40 3.04 -17.90
CA LEU A 92 4.60 2.29 -18.31
C LEU A 92 5.75 3.24 -18.67
N ASP A 93 5.50 4.34 -19.36
CA ASP A 93 6.51 5.35 -19.72
C ASP A 93 7.14 5.99 -18.47
N TRP A 94 6.34 6.33 -17.48
CA TRP A 94 6.84 6.95 -16.24
C TRP A 94 7.64 5.98 -15.38
N TYR A 95 7.16 4.77 -15.20
CA TYR A 95 7.64 3.86 -14.16
C TYR A 95 8.46 2.68 -14.68
N ARG A 96 8.66 2.57 -15.99
CA ARG A 96 9.41 1.45 -16.56
C ARG A 96 10.40 1.91 -17.61
N ASP A 97 11.51 1.18 -17.72
CA ASP A 97 12.48 1.30 -18.81
C ASP A 97 12.95 -0.10 -19.27
N TRP A 98 13.99 -0.15 -20.09
CA TRP A 98 14.55 -1.41 -20.59
C TRP A 98 15.19 -2.29 -19.49
N ARG A 99 15.53 -1.71 -18.32
CA ARG A 99 16.07 -2.43 -17.16
C ARG A 99 14.96 -3.01 -16.28
N GLY A 100 13.73 -2.53 -16.39
CA GLY A 100 12.59 -2.95 -15.58
C GLY A 100 11.87 -1.78 -14.91
N TRP A 101 11.37 -2.01 -13.70
CA TRP A 101 10.71 -0.96 -12.92
C TRP A 101 11.71 0.06 -12.37
N LYS A 102 11.35 1.34 -12.48
CA LYS A 102 12.07 2.47 -11.86
C LYS A 102 11.62 2.62 -10.41
N TYR A 103 12.22 1.87 -9.51
CA TYR A 103 11.96 2.00 -8.09
C TYR A 103 12.58 3.29 -7.54
N PRO A 104 12.00 3.88 -6.46
CA PRO A 104 12.64 5.01 -5.77
C PRO A 104 14.03 4.65 -5.25
N ASP A 105 14.89 5.67 -5.17
CA ASP A 105 16.22 5.56 -4.56
C ASP A 105 16.15 5.16 -3.08
N HIS A 106 17.30 4.95 -2.45
CA HIS A 106 17.44 4.65 -1.02
C HIS A 106 16.63 3.43 -0.56
N ASN A 107 16.60 2.35 -1.36
CA ASN A 107 15.82 1.15 -1.06
C ASN A 107 14.31 1.43 -0.86
N GLY A 108 13.79 2.49 -1.47
CA GLY A 108 12.39 2.88 -1.39
C GLY A 108 12.00 3.62 -0.11
N PHE A 109 12.95 4.01 0.74
CA PHE A 109 12.66 4.86 1.89
C PHE A 109 12.43 6.32 1.50
N THR A 110 11.52 6.99 2.21
CA THR A 110 11.27 8.41 2.03
C THR A 110 12.49 9.23 2.45
N ALA A 111 12.83 10.23 1.66
CA ALA A 111 13.85 11.23 2.00
C ALA A 111 13.22 12.63 2.03
N ASN A 112 13.34 13.32 3.15
CA ASN A 112 12.82 14.66 3.35
C ASN A 112 13.95 15.65 3.63
N GLY A 113 14.15 16.61 2.72
CA GLY A 113 15.18 17.64 2.89
C GLY A 113 16.60 17.09 3.07
N GLY A 114 16.91 15.95 2.43
CA GLY A 114 18.20 15.26 2.55
C GLY A 114 18.31 14.30 3.74
N ASN A 115 17.32 14.26 4.61
CA ASN A 115 17.25 13.28 5.72
C ASN A 115 16.47 12.04 5.26
N LEU A 116 17.13 10.90 5.33
CA LEU A 116 16.53 9.61 5.03
C LEU A 116 15.69 9.15 6.22
N ASP A 117 14.41 8.83 5.97
CA ASP A 117 13.53 8.23 7.00
C ASP A 117 13.83 6.73 7.11
N MET A 118 14.93 6.44 7.78
CA MET A 118 15.40 5.07 7.99
C MET A 118 16.09 4.96 9.34
N THR A 119 15.61 4.05 10.17
CA THR A 119 16.17 3.80 11.50
C THR A 119 16.34 2.31 11.77
N GLU A 120 17.39 1.94 12.49
CA GLU A 120 17.57 0.58 12.98
C GLU A 120 16.57 0.28 14.10
N VAL A 121 15.80 -0.82 13.94
CA VAL A 121 14.87 -1.30 14.96
C VAL A 121 15.04 -2.79 15.18
N THR A 122 14.72 -3.27 16.36
CA THR A 122 14.62 -4.71 16.65
C THR A 122 13.15 -5.14 16.54
N LEU A 123 12.87 -6.07 15.63
CA LEU A 123 11.55 -6.69 15.52
C LEU A 123 11.39 -7.74 16.63
N PRO A 124 10.42 -7.57 17.56
CA PRO A 124 10.23 -8.51 18.66
C PRO A 124 9.52 -9.78 18.20
N THR A 125 9.68 -10.85 18.96
CA THR A 125 8.90 -12.08 18.79
C THR A 125 7.39 -11.80 18.85
N GLY A 126 6.61 -12.47 18.00
CA GLY A 126 5.17 -12.27 17.86
C GLY A 126 4.78 -11.13 16.89
N LYS A 127 5.73 -10.30 16.46
CA LYS A 127 5.46 -9.27 15.44
C LYS A 127 4.98 -9.93 14.14
N LYS A 128 3.88 -9.42 13.59
CA LYS A 128 3.34 -9.88 12.31
C LYS A 128 3.90 -9.03 11.18
N LEU A 129 4.40 -9.69 10.17
CA LEU A 129 4.96 -9.10 8.96
C LEU A 129 4.30 -9.74 7.76
N ASP A 130 4.26 -9.03 6.66
CA ASP A 130 3.79 -9.57 5.40
C ASP A 130 4.55 -9.01 4.21
N ARG A 131 4.35 -9.63 3.04
CA ARG A 131 4.91 -9.12 1.78
C ARG A 131 4.09 -9.60 0.58
N PHE A 132 4.22 -8.85 -0.51
CA PHE A 132 3.90 -9.31 -1.85
C PHE A 132 5.21 -9.69 -2.58
N GLY A 133 5.20 -10.80 -3.28
CA GLY A 133 6.34 -11.26 -4.06
C GLY A 133 6.18 -12.70 -4.51
N SER A 134 6.69 -13.05 -5.67
CA SER A 134 6.59 -14.41 -6.26
C SER A 134 7.55 -15.43 -5.63
N ASN A 135 8.46 -14.99 -4.77
CA ASN A 135 9.41 -15.85 -4.07
C ASN A 135 9.72 -15.25 -2.69
N ASP A 136 10.27 -16.06 -1.81
CA ASP A 136 10.58 -15.70 -0.44
C ASP A 136 12.02 -15.15 -0.23
N ARG A 137 12.82 -15.03 -1.30
CA ARG A 137 14.18 -14.47 -1.27
C ARG A 137 14.24 -12.96 -1.18
N GLY A 138 13.10 -12.28 -1.09
CA GLY A 138 13.07 -10.84 -0.95
C GLY A 138 13.62 -10.35 0.39
N ARG A 139 14.03 -9.09 0.41
CA ARG A 139 14.56 -8.41 1.61
C ARG A 139 13.64 -7.35 2.17
N PHE A 140 12.44 -7.21 1.62
CA PHE A 140 11.49 -6.19 2.05
C PHE A 140 10.24 -6.84 2.62
N LEU A 141 9.85 -6.38 3.79
CA LEU A 141 8.66 -6.77 4.52
C LEU A 141 7.90 -5.52 4.93
N ALA A 142 6.63 -5.66 5.31
CA ALA A 142 5.85 -4.61 5.93
C ALA A 142 5.17 -5.13 7.20
N PRO A 143 4.72 -4.26 8.13
CA PRO A 143 3.83 -4.68 9.19
C PRO A 143 2.58 -5.35 8.61
N GLY A 144 2.16 -6.45 9.24
CA GLY A 144 1.00 -7.22 8.76
C GLY A 144 -0.23 -6.33 8.61
N GLY A 145 -0.90 -6.43 7.44
CA GLY A 145 -2.08 -5.66 7.12
C GLY A 145 -1.82 -4.27 6.52
N THR A 146 -0.57 -3.89 6.24
CA THR A 146 -0.26 -2.66 5.48
C THR A 146 -0.95 -2.70 4.13
N ARG A 147 -1.72 -1.66 3.77
CA ARG A 147 -2.47 -1.59 2.50
C ARG A 147 -1.52 -1.62 1.29
N PHE A 148 -2.01 -2.12 0.17
CA PHE A 148 -1.21 -2.24 -1.05
C PHE A 148 -0.78 -0.86 -1.59
N ALA A 149 -1.67 0.14 -1.56
CA ALA A 149 -1.34 1.51 -1.95
C ALA A 149 -0.25 2.15 -1.08
N GLU A 150 -0.20 1.80 0.21
CA GLU A 150 0.80 2.29 1.15
C GLU A 150 2.19 1.68 0.92
N ARG A 151 2.25 0.56 0.16
CA ARG A 151 3.52 -0.13 -0.19
C ARG A 151 4.17 0.42 -1.45
N ALA A 152 3.44 1.21 -2.22
CA ALA A 152 3.90 1.75 -3.51
C ALA A 152 4.59 0.69 -4.38
N LEU A 153 3.94 -0.48 -4.53
CA LEU A 153 4.41 -1.59 -5.36
C LEU A 153 3.82 -1.48 -6.78
N PRO A 154 4.54 -1.97 -7.80
CA PRO A 154 4.03 -2.04 -9.15
C PRO A 154 2.88 -3.06 -9.26
N PRO A 155 1.94 -2.86 -10.22
CA PRO A 155 0.74 -3.68 -10.33
C PRO A 155 1.00 -5.19 -10.55
N ASP A 156 2.11 -5.57 -11.15
CA ASP A 156 2.49 -6.98 -11.36
C ASP A 156 2.80 -7.74 -10.07
N SER A 157 3.00 -7.03 -8.96
CA SER A 157 3.06 -7.65 -7.63
C SER A 157 1.75 -8.35 -7.23
N LEU A 158 0.64 -8.08 -7.93
CA LEU A 158 -0.65 -8.73 -7.77
C LEU A 158 -0.84 -9.96 -8.69
N ASN A 159 0.10 -10.22 -9.59
CA ASN A 159 0.08 -11.42 -10.41
C ASN A 159 0.21 -12.67 -9.53
N GLY A 160 -0.60 -13.68 -9.79
CA GLY A 160 -0.68 -14.85 -8.92
C GLY A 160 -1.64 -14.70 -7.74
N GLY A 161 -2.25 -13.52 -7.55
CA GLY A 161 -3.29 -13.29 -6.55
C GLY A 161 -2.81 -13.59 -5.14
N GLU A 162 -3.60 -14.34 -4.38
CA GLU A 162 -3.29 -14.66 -2.97
C GLU A 162 -2.06 -15.54 -2.80
N ALA A 163 -1.68 -16.31 -3.81
CA ALA A 163 -0.45 -17.11 -3.77
C ALA A 163 0.82 -16.25 -3.68
N ASN A 164 0.75 -15.01 -4.19
CA ASN A 164 1.84 -14.05 -4.17
C ASN A 164 1.87 -13.16 -2.91
N TYR A 165 0.97 -13.38 -1.96
CA TYR A 165 0.93 -12.69 -0.67
C TYR A 165 1.35 -13.67 0.43
N HIS A 166 2.31 -13.26 1.25
CA HIS A 166 2.90 -14.06 2.31
C HIS A 166 2.74 -13.38 3.66
N CYS A 167 2.34 -14.14 4.67
CA CYS A 167 2.11 -13.70 6.03
C CYS A 167 3.05 -14.42 6.99
N PHE A 168 3.78 -13.65 7.81
CA PHE A 168 4.80 -14.16 8.70
C PHE A 168 4.59 -13.69 10.14
N GLU A 169 5.09 -14.53 11.09
CA GLU A 169 5.27 -14.17 12.48
C GLU A 169 6.76 -14.23 12.83
N VAL A 170 7.26 -13.23 13.52
CA VAL A 170 8.61 -13.21 14.07
C VAL A 170 8.69 -14.23 15.24
N ARG A 171 9.60 -15.19 15.13
CA ARG A 171 9.82 -16.25 16.16
C ARG A 171 11.07 -16.03 16.99
N LYS A 172 12.09 -15.38 16.43
CA LYS A 172 13.29 -14.90 17.12
C LYS A 172 13.46 -13.44 16.77
N ALA A 173 13.75 -12.59 17.76
CA ALA A 173 13.98 -11.17 17.50
C ALA A 173 15.21 -10.94 16.60
N PHE A 174 15.13 -9.98 15.69
CA PHE A 174 16.23 -9.59 14.82
C PHE A 174 16.12 -8.11 14.44
N LYS A 175 17.24 -7.52 14.01
CA LYS A 175 17.32 -6.12 13.60
C LYS A 175 17.00 -5.94 12.13
N VAL A 176 16.43 -4.79 11.80
CA VAL A 176 16.14 -4.33 10.43
C VAL A 176 16.32 -2.82 10.33
N GLN A 177 16.43 -2.30 9.11
CA GLN A 177 16.14 -0.89 8.86
C GLN A 177 14.64 -0.71 8.66
N GLN A 178 14.05 0.25 9.36
CA GLN A 178 12.62 0.58 9.26
C GLN A 178 12.44 2.05 8.91
N GLY A 179 11.45 2.35 8.08
CA GLY A 179 11.05 3.71 7.73
C GLY A 179 9.85 3.73 6.80
N HIS A 180 9.39 4.93 6.43
CA HIS A 180 8.25 5.09 5.55
C HIS A 180 8.65 4.89 4.09
N ILE A 181 7.75 4.31 3.34
CA ILE A 181 7.90 4.00 1.91
C ILE A 181 7.66 5.27 1.11
N ALA A 182 8.56 5.59 0.20
CA ALA A 182 8.39 6.68 -0.78
C ALA A 182 7.25 6.36 -1.74
N GLY A 183 6.49 7.39 -2.15
CA GLY A 183 5.46 7.25 -3.17
C GLY A 183 6.06 6.84 -4.51
N ALA A 184 5.45 5.85 -5.17
CA ALA A 184 5.85 5.35 -6.49
C ALA A 184 4.67 4.65 -7.17
N PHE A 185 4.79 4.39 -8.48
CA PHE A 185 3.78 3.66 -9.26
C PHE A 185 2.37 4.25 -9.10
N SER A 186 2.28 5.59 -9.07
CA SER A 186 1.05 6.36 -8.84
C SER A 186 0.35 6.03 -7.50
N GLN A 187 1.08 5.47 -6.55
CA GLN A 187 0.59 5.17 -5.21
C GLN A 187 1.23 6.11 -4.18
N PRO A 188 0.50 6.46 -3.10
CA PRO A 188 0.98 7.42 -2.10
C PRO A 188 2.21 6.93 -1.31
N GLY A 189 2.38 5.62 -1.17
CA GLY A 189 3.38 5.09 -0.25
C GLY A 189 3.00 5.38 1.20
N ASN A 190 3.97 5.78 2.01
CA ASN A 190 3.82 6.17 3.42
C ASN A 190 3.46 5.02 4.38
N GLY A 191 3.39 3.77 3.91
CA GLY A 191 3.42 2.60 4.79
C GLY A 191 4.82 2.39 5.37
N LEU A 192 4.92 1.68 6.48
CA LEU A 192 6.22 1.26 7.00
C LEU A 192 6.74 0.06 6.21
N GLN A 193 8.05 0.07 5.94
CA GLN A 193 8.76 -1.13 5.49
C GLN A 193 9.86 -1.53 6.45
N GLN A 194 10.19 -2.81 6.46
CA GLN A 194 11.34 -3.39 7.11
C GLN A 194 12.26 -3.94 6.03
N TRP A 195 13.44 -3.36 5.92
CA TRP A 195 14.47 -3.83 5.00
C TRP A 195 15.48 -4.69 5.75
N LEU A 196 15.70 -5.90 5.26
CA LEU A 196 16.72 -6.82 5.74
C LEU A 196 18.08 -6.35 5.22
N ASP A 197 18.65 -5.35 5.94
CA ASP A 197 19.96 -4.79 5.64
C ASP A 197 21.03 -5.85 5.92
N PRO A 198 21.85 -6.23 4.93
CA PRO A 198 22.92 -7.24 5.12
C PRO A 198 23.84 -6.95 6.30
N ASP A 199 24.07 -5.67 6.60
CA ASP A 199 24.96 -5.24 7.69
C ASP A 199 24.37 -5.51 9.09
N LEU A 200 23.05 -5.75 9.16
CA LEU A 200 22.33 -6.10 10.39
C LEU A 200 22.09 -7.60 10.55
N LYS A 201 22.67 -8.42 9.68
CA LYS A 201 22.50 -9.88 9.75
C LYS A 201 22.92 -10.42 11.12
N PRO A 202 22.04 -11.15 11.83
CA PRO A 202 22.40 -11.82 13.08
C PRO A 202 23.61 -12.73 12.93
N ASN A 203 24.49 -12.75 13.94
CA ASN A 203 25.59 -13.70 14.01
C ASN A 203 25.09 -15.08 14.46
N ASP A 204 24.35 -15.74 13.58
CA ASP A 204 23.76 -17.06 13.76
C ASP A 204 24.24 -17.97 12.62
N PRO A 205 25.01 -19.05 12.89
CA PRO A 205 25.54 -19.90 11.85
C PRO A 205 24.45 -20.65 11.05
N THR A 206 23.24 -20.75 11.57
CA THR A 206 22.10 -21.33 10.85
C THR A 206 21.48 -20.38 9.83
N LEU A 207 21.72 -19.08 9.96
CA LEU A 207 21.23 -18.04 9.05
C LEU A 207 22.25 -17.80 7.93
N THR A 208 22.14 -18.55 6.84
CA THR A 208 23.08 -18.47 5.71
C THR A 208 22.91 -17.20 4.89
N THR A 209 21.64 -16.80 4.60
CA THR A 209 21.28 -15.57 3.86
C THR A 209 20.37 -14.69 4.70
N PHE A 210 20.55 -13.37 4.61
CA PHE A 210 19.67 -12.43 5.30
C PHE A 210 18.61 -11.94 4.34
N ASP A 211 17.68 -12.85 4.05
CA ASP A 211 16.46 -12.67 3.27
C ASP A 211 15.33 -13.48 3.92
N VAL A 212 14.12 -13.38 3.37
CA VAL A 212 12.95 -14.07 3.95
C VAL A 212 13.15 -15.58 3.99
N SER A 213 13.71 -16.20 2.94
CA SER A 213 13.98 -17.65 2.90
C SER A 213 14.95 -18.08 3.99
N GLY A 214 16.06 -17.35 4.13
CA GLY A 214 17.04 -17.63 5.17
C GLY A 214 16.45 -17.48 6.57
N LEU A 215 15.64 -16.44 6.81
CA LEU A 215 14.97 -16.24 8.10
C LEU A 215 13.96 -17.34 8.41
N ILE A 216 13.24 -17.87 7.42
CA ILE A 216 12.35 -19.03 7.62
C ILE A 216 13.16 -20.26 7.96
N THR A 217 14.20 -20.55 7.17
CA THR A 217 15.06 -21.74 7.36
C THR A 217 15.75 -21.74 8.73
N ALA A 218 16.25 -20.59 9.19
CA ALA A 218 16.89 -20.44 10.50
C ALA A 218 15.89 -20.27 11.67
N GLY A 219 14.58 -20.31 11.40
CA GLY A 219 13.53 -20.25 12.41
C GLY A 219 13.32 -18.85 13.03
N TYR A 220 13.72 -17.78 12.35
CA TYR A 220 13.41 -16.40 12.75
C TYR A 220 12.00 -15.98 12.34
N LEU A 221 11.53 -16.46 11.19
CA LEU A 221 10.18 -16.25 10.70
C LEU A 221 9.43 -17.57 10.57
N LYS A 222 8.14 -17.52 10.88
CA LYS A 222 7.19 -18.60 10.58
C LYS A 222 6.18 -18.07 9.59
N GLU A 223 6.05 -18.71 8.44
CA GLU A 223 4.98 -18.42 7.49
C GLU A 223 3.66 -19.04 7.96
N HIS A 224 2.57 -18.28 7.83
CA HIS A 224 1.22 -18.72 8.14
C HIS A 224 0.44 -19.03 6.84
N THR A 225 -0.17 -20.19 6.80
CA THR A 225 -1.08 -20.59 5.71
C THR A 225 -2.38 -19.81 5.77
N ASP A 226 -2.91 -19.54 6.99
CA ASP A 226 -4.00 -18.57 7.21
C ASP A 226 -3.46 -17.15 7.09
N LYS A 227 -3.57 -16.58 5.89
CA LYS A 227 -3.06 -15.23 5.60
C LYS A 227 -3.86 -14.13 6.30
N SER A 228 -5.08 -14.43 6.77
CA SER A 228 -5.88 -13.50 7.58
C SER A 228 -5.25 -13.22 8.95
N TYR A 229 -4.29 -14.07 9.39
CA TYR A 229 -3.52 -13.85 10.61
C TYR A 229 -2.84 -12.48 10.62
N CYS A 230 -2.31 -12.05 9.48
CA CYS A 230 -1.64 -10.74 9.35
C CYS A 230 -2.61 -9.55 9.35
N LEU A 231 -3.90 -9.76 9.08
CA LEU A 231 -4.92 -8.69 9.15
C LEU A 231 -5.41 -8.43 10.57
N LYS A 232 -5.28 -9.40 11.45
CA LYS A 232 -5.66 -9.28 12.86
C LYS A 232 -4.58 -8.45 13.56
N GLY A 233 -4.85 -7.21 13.91
CA GLY A 233 -3.93 -6.20 14.40
C GLY A 233 -2.68 -6.70 15.13
N ASN A 234 -1.57 -6.01 14.95
CA ASN A 234 -0.40 -6.21 15.79
C ASN A 234 -0.78 -5.77 17.22
N SER A 235 -1.24 -6.69 18.05
CA SER A 235 -1.48 -6.46 19.47
C SER A 235 -0.12 -6.19 20.11
N GLY A 236 0.25 -4.93 20.30
CA GLY A 236 1.49 -4.54 20.92
C GLY A 236 2.24 -3.47 20.11
N SER A 237 1.77 -2.24 20.17
CA SER A 237 2.59 -1.03 20.02
C SER A 237 2.92 -0.53 21.42
#